data_ea193669f474ed9ca33312036ba8b90a
#
_entry.id   ea193669f474ed9ca33312036ba8b90a
#
_cell.length_a   1.000
_cell.length_b   1.000
_cell.length_c   1.000
_cell.angle_alpha   90.00
_cell.angle_beta   90.00
_cell.angle_gamma   90.00
#
_symmetry.space_group_name_H-M   'P 1'
#
loop_
_entity.id
_entity.type
_entity.pdbx_description
1 polymer ?
#
loop_
_entity_poly.entity_id
_entity_poly.type
_entity_poly.pdbx_seq_one_letter_code
_entity_poly.pdbx_strand_id
1 'polypeptide(L)'
;PSGPDGMLPARYLSESLDRLGISLRRFKTGTPARVLRSSVDLNRLERQCGEEYITPYSYYTDATELNSRTQSECRIVYTNEKTHEIIRNNLGRSPIYSGRIHGTGPRYCPSIEDKVVRFADKSRHQLFLEPMGRDTEEMYLQGFSSSMPEEVQRAMLASLEGFEKAEMMRTAYA
;
A
#
# COMPACT_ATOMS: atom_id res chain seq x y z
N PRO A 1 19.76 -6.21 -0.32
CA PRO A 1 18.75 -5.88 0.68
C PRO A 1 18.95 -4.45 1.17
N SER A 2 17.89 -3.67 1.17
CA SER A 2 17.83 -2.30 1.66
C SER A 2 16.73 -2.21 2.72
N GLY A 3 16.80 -1.19 3.57
CA GLY A 3 15.70 -0.76 4.41
C GLY A 3 14.71 0.13 3.65
N PRO A 4 13.74 0.74 4.34
CA PRO A 4 12.92 1.84 3.80
C PRO A 4 13.80 3.01 3.34
N ASP A 5 13.21 3.94 2.56
CA ASP A 5 13.95 5.08 2.02
C ASP A 5 14.85 5.77 3.06
N GLY A 6 16.14 5.86 2.75
CA GLY A 6 17.15 6.46 3.62
C GLY A 6 17.60 5.60 4.80
N MET A 7 17.09 4.39 4.97
CA MET A 7 17.48 3.49 6.07
C MET A 7 18.30 2.30 5.59
N LEU A 8 19.23 1.86 6.42
CA LEU A 8 19.99 0.64 6.20
C LEU A 8 19.19 -0.60 6.68
N PRO A 9 19.44 -1.79 6.08
CA PRO A 9 18.81 -3.02 6.53
C PRO A 9 19.34 -3.43 7.92
N ALA A 10 18.49 -4.02 8.76
CA ALA A 10 18.82 -4.50 10.11
C ALA A 10 19.58 -5.85 10.08
N ARG A 11 20.77 -5.88 9.51
CA ARG A 11 21.57 -7.11 9.33
C ARG A 11 22.03 -7.70 10.64
N TYR A 12 22.53 -6.89 11.56
CA TYR A 12 23.10 -7.36 12.84
C TYR A 12 22.09 -8.07 13.73
N LEU A 13 20.81 -7.68 13.67
CA LEU A 13 19.76 -8.38 14.44
C LEU A 13 19.57 -9.81 13.91
N SER A 14 19.51 -9.99 12.59
CA SER A 14 19.39 -11.33 11.99
C SER A 14 20.57 -12.23 12.37
N GLU A 15 21.79 -11.70 12.29
CA GLU A 15 23.00 -12.43 12.70
C GLU A 15 23.02 -12.79 14.19
N SER A 16 22.50 -11.90 15.04
CA SER A 16 22.39 -12.15 16.48
C SER A 16 21.36 -13.24 16.78
N LEU A 17 20.22 -13.25 16.12
CA LEU A 17 19.21 -14.28 16.27
C LEU A 17 19.70 -15.65 15.77
N ASP A 18 20.42 -15.70 14.65
CA ASP A 18 21.01 -16.91 14.11
C ASP A 18 22.04 -17.50 15.08
N ARG A 19 22.91 -16.67 15.68
CA ARG A 19 23.87 -17.10 16.71
C ARG A 19 23.19 -17.68 17.97
N LEU A 20 21.98 -17.26 18.27
CA LEU A 20 21.18 -17.81 19.35
C LEU A 20 20.43 -19.10 18.96
N GLY A 21 20.65 -19.62 17.77
CA GLY A 21 20.02 -20.84 17.26
C GLY A 21 18.58 -20.66 16.80
N ILE A 22 18.12 -19.42 16.62
CA ILE A 22 16.78 -19.15 16.10
C ILE A 22 16.76 -19.30 14.59
N SER A 23 15.99 -20.28 14.12
CA SER A 23 15.84 -20.52 12.67
C SER A 23 15.08 -19.36 12.00
N LEU A 24 15.74 -18.68 11.07
CA LEU A 24 15.17 -17.55 10.32
C LEU A 24 14.65 -18.00 8.96
N ARG A 25 13.53 -17.41 8.54
CA ARG A 25 12.99 -17.56 7.19
C ARG A 25 12.80 -16.18 6.57
N ARG A 26 13.00 -16.12 5.26
CA ARG A 26 12.80 -14.88 4.51
C ARG A 26 11.39 -14.81 3.96
N PHE A 27 10.70 -13.71 4.29
CA PHE A 27 9.44 -13.36 3.69
C PHE A 27 9.59 -12.11 2.82
N LYS A 28 8.77 -12.01 1.78
CA LYS A 28 8.62 -10.76 1.02
C LYS A 28 7.36 -10.06 1.50
N THR A 29 7.43 -8.74 1.60
CA THR A 29 6.26 -7.87 1.79
C THR A 29 6.39 -6.69 0.83
N GLY A 30 5.36 -5.89 0.69
CA GLY A 30 5.37 -4.71 -0.17
C GLY A 30 4.60 -3.56 0.45
N THR A 31 4.94 -2.36 0.03
CA THR A 31 4.24 -1.14 0.39
C THR A 31 3.83 -0.39 -0.88
N PRO A 32 2.67 0.30 -0.89
CA PRO A 32 2.26 1.12 -2.03
C PRO A 32 3.00 2.45 -2.08
N ALA A 33 2.90 3.12 -3.21
CA ALA A 33 3.32 4.51 -3.34
C ALA A 33 2.56 5.40 -2.36
N ARG A 34 3.22 6.48 -1.89
CA ARG A 34 2.58 7.58 -1.17
C ARG A 34 2.31 8.71 -2.13
N VAL A 35 1.17 9.34 -1.97
CA VAL A 35 0.74 10.45 -2.82
C VAL A 35 0.44 11.70 -1.99
N LEU A 36 0.65 12.86 -2.60
CA LEU A 36 0.33 14.14 -2.01
C LEU A 36 -1.19 14.35 -2.02
N ARG A 37 -1.81 14.61 -0.88
CA ARG A 37 -3.25 14.76 -0.71
C ARG A 37 -3.85 15.83 -1.64
N SER A 38 -3.22 16.99 -1.69
CA SER A 38 -3.68 18.13 -2.50
C SER A 38 -3.62 17.90 -4.01
N SER A 39 -2.91 16.86 -4.46
CA SER A 39 -2.82 16.47 -5.88
C SER A 39 -3.88 15.45 -6.33
N VAL A 40 -4.71 14.96 -5.40
CA VAL A 40 -5.79 14.00 -5.68
C VAL A 40 -7.14 14.69 -5.60
N ASP A 41 -8.01 14.48 -6.59
CA ASP A 41 -9.39 14.97 -6.55
C ASP A 41 -10.27 14.09 -5.65
N LEU A 42 -10.24 14.37 -4.35
CA LEU A 42 -10.98 13.62 -3.33
C LEU A 42 -12.50 13.71 -3.50
N ASN A 43 -13.02 14.73 -4.22
CA ASN A 43 -14.47 14.90 -4.40
C ASN A 43 -15.06 13.86 -5.36
N ARG A 44 -14.23 13.27 -6.20
CA ARG A 44 -14.64 12.20 -7.13
C ARG A 44 -14.60 10.81 -6.49
N LEU A 45 -14.09 10.70 -5.27
CA LEU A 45 -13.89 9.43 -4.58
C LEU A 45 -14.94 9.22 -3.50
N GLU A 46 -15.46 8.01 -3.43
CA GLU A 46 -16.42 7.60 -2.39
C GLU A 46 -15.80 7.72 -1.00
N ARG A 47 -16.55 8.28 -0.05
CA ARG A 47 -16.12 8.43 1.34
C ARG A 47 -16.29 7.12 2.10
N GLN A 48 -15.26 6.72 2.80
CA GLN A 48 -15.30 5.65 3.78
C GLN A 48 -15.17 6.27 5.17
N CYS A 49 -16.30 6.52 5.80
CA CYS A 49 -16.35 7.02 7.18
C CYS A 49 -16.13 5.89 8.18
N GLY A 50 -15.69 6.24 9.38
CA GLY A 50 -15.69 5.32 10.51
C GLY A 50 -17.10 5.10 11.08
N GLU A 51 -17.18 4.33 12.16
CA GLU A 51 -18.43 4.09 12.88
C GLU A 51 -18.92 5.37 13.57
N GLU A 52 -20.26 5.57 13.62
CA GLU A 52 -20.88 6.69 14.31
C GLU A 52 -20.55 6.67 15.81
N TYR A 53 -20.52 5.48 16.41
CA TYR A 53 -20.10 5.26 17.77
C TYR A 53 -18.96 4.22 17.81
N ILE A 54 -17.79 4.65 18.30
CA ILE A 54 -16.61 3.78 18.39
C ILE A 54 -16.67 3.01 19.71
N THR A 55 -16.74 1.69 19.61
CA THR A 55 -16.61 0.81 20.78
C THR A 55 -15.14 0.67 21.15
N PRO A 56 -14.73 1.01 22.40
CA PRO A 56 -13.36 0.84 22.83
C PRO A 56 -12.92 -0.63 22.80
N TYR A 57 -11.69 -0.89 22.38
CA TYR A 57 -11.08 -2.23 22.44
C TYR A 57 -10.50 -2.58 23.83
N SER A 58 -10.41 -1.58 24.71
CA SER A 58 -9.89 -1.76 26.08
C SER A 58 -10.87 -1.23 27.11
N TYR A 59 -11.04 -1.95 28.20
CA TYR A 59 -11.85 -1.51 29.35
C TYR A 59 -11.28 -0.26 30.04
N TYR A 60 -10.01 0.09 29.80
CA TYR A 60 -9.37 1.28 30.36
C TYR A 60 -9.54 2.52 29.47
N THR A 61 -10.09 2.38 28.27
CA THR A 61 -10.31 3.51 27.37
C THR A 61 -11.62 4.22 27.74
N ASP A 62 -11.57 5.52 27.99
CA ASP A 62 -12.77 6.33 28.18
C ASP A 62 -13.52 6.45 26.83
N ALA A 63 -14.70 5.84 26.79
CA ALA A 63 -15.54 5.82 25.60
C ALA A 63 -16.04 7.23 25.21
N THR A 64 -16.28 8.10 26.20
CA THR A 64 -16.72 9.48 25.95
C THR A 64 -15.62 10.30 25.32
N GLU A 65 -14.40 10.22 25.86
CA GLU A 65 -13.24 10.88 25.27
C GLU A 65 -12.96 10.34 23.87
N LEU A 66 -12.98 9.01 23.67
CA LEU A 66 -12.75 8.38 22.37
C LEU A 66 -13.75 8.90 21.32
N ASN A 67 -15.04 8.96 21.66
CA ASN A 67 -16.11 9.37 20.75
C ASN A 67 -16.20 10.89 20.55
N SER A 68 -15.53 11.69 21.38
CA SER A 68 -15.40 13.14 21.17
C SER A 68 -14.38 13.53 20.10
N ARG A 69 -13.54 12.59 19.67
CA ARG A 69 -12.46 12.83 18.71
C ARG A 69 -13.01 12.88 17.29
N THR A 70 -12.52 13.83 16.49
CA THR A 70 -12.80 13.85 15.06
C THR A 70 -12.12 12.66 14.39
N GLN A 71 -12.90 11.84 13.69
CA GLN A 71 -12.40 10.72 12.92
C GLN A 71 -11.82 11.20 11.58
N SER A 72 -10.72 10.58 11.15
CA SER A 72 -10.20 10.75 9.80
C SER A 72 -10.93 9.79 8.85
N GLU A 73 -11.30 10.30 7.69
CA GLU A 73 -11.98 9.52 6.66
C GLU A 73 -10.98 8.98 5.64
N CYS A 74 -11.24 7.78 5.15
CA CYS A 74 -10.59 7.22 3.97
C CYS A 74 -11.42 7.50 2.72
N ARG A 75 -10.83 7.23 1.56
CA ARG A 75 -11.54 7.23 0.28
C ARG A 75 -11.44 5.85 -0.36
N ILE A 76 -12.53 5.40 -0.95
CA ILE A 76 -12.53 4.18 -1.76
C ILE A 76 -12.10 4.55 -3.17
N VAL A 77 -11.15 3.77 -3.69
CA VAL A 77 -10.59 3.90 -5.04
C VAL A 77 -10.68 2.54 -5.71
N TYR A 78 -10.90 2.50 -7.01
CA TYR A 78 -10.90 1.27 -7.77
C TYR A 78 -9.85 1.31 -8.87
N THR A 79 -9.17 0.18 -9.08
CA THR A 79 -8.44 -0.03 -10.34
C THR A 79 -9.45 -0.17 -11.48
N ASN A 80 -8.98 -0.04 -12.70
CA ASN A 80 -9.78 -0.20 -13.91
C ASN A 80 -9.00 -0.97 -14.98
N GLU A 81 -9.63 -1.22 -16.13
CA GLU A 81 -8.99 -1.99 -17.20
C GLU A 81 -7.69 -1.36 -17.71
N LYS A 82 -7.64 -0.01 -17.80
CA LYS A 82 -6.41 0.71 -18.18
C LYS A 82 -5.28 0.47 -17.18
N THR A 83 -5.58 0.48 -15.88
CA THR A 83 -4.61 0.15 -14.82
C THR A 83 -4.11 -1.29 -15.00
N HIS A 84 -5.03 -2.24 -15.24
CA HIS A 84 -4.70 -3.64 -15.44
C HIS A 84 -3.85 -3.87 -16.69
N GLU A 85 -4.15 -3.18 -17.78
CA GLU A 85 -3.37 -3.24 -19.02
C GLU A 85 -1.93 -2.73 -18.81
N ILE A 86 -1.76 -1.59 -18.11
CA ILE A 86 -0.42 -1.07 -17.75
C ILE A 86 0.36 -2.13 -16.96
N ILE A 87 -0.27 -2.76 -15.96
CA ILE A 87 0.36 -3.80 -15.15
C ILE A 87 0.75 -5.01 -16.02
N ARG A 88 -0.18 -5.57 -16.81
CA ARG A 88 0.08 -6.74 -17.66
C ARG A 88 1.23 -6.52 -18.64
N ASN A 89 1.27 -5.34 -19.27
CA ASN A 89 2.31 -4.98 -20.23
C ASN A 89 3.70 -4.79 -19.59
N ASN A 90 3.78 -4.66 -18.26
CA ASN A 90 5.02 -4.43 -17.54
C ASN A 90 5.40 -5.56 -16.55
N LEU A 91 4.68 -6.68 -16.53
CA LEU A 91 4.96 -7.79 -15.60
C LEU A 91 6.40 -8.28 -15.63
N GLY A 92 7.00 -8.40 -16.81
CA GLY A 92 8.40 -8.80 -16.96
C GLY A 92 9.43 -7.83 -16.36
N ARG A 93 9.01 -6.62 -16.05
CA ARG A 93 9.83 -5.58 -15.40
C ARG A 93 9.69 -5.58 -13.87
N SER A 94 8.69 -6.27 -13.32
CA SER A 94 8.52 -6.42 -11.88
C SER A 94 9.63 -7.31 -11.31
N PRO A 95 10.39 -6.88 -10.30
CA PRO A 95 11.36 -7.70 -9.59
C PRO A 95 10.78 -8.99 -9.00
N ILE A 96 9.51 -9.00 -8.65
CA ILE A 96 8.82 -10.20 -8.17
C ILE A 96 8.65 -11.21 -9.30
N TYR A 97 8.15 -10.77 -10.46
CA TYR A 97 7.91 -11.66 -11.62
C TYR A 97 9.17 -12.02 -12.41
N SER A 98 10.18 -11.15 -12.41
CA SER A 98 11.49 -11.44 -13.04
C SER A 98 12.39 -12.34 -12.18
N GLY A 99 11.94 -12.76 -10.99
CA GLY A 99 12.72 -13.62 -10.09
C GLY A 99 13.88 -12.91 -9.37
N ARG A 100 13.94 -11.59 -9.38
CA ARG A 100 14.97 -10.83 -8.62
C ARG A 100 14.71 -10.80 -7.13
N ILE A 101 13.43 -10.84 -6.75
CA ILE A 101 13.02 -10.94 -5.35
C ILE A 101 12.60 -12.38 -5.08
N HIS A 102 13.35 -13.05 -4.21
CA HIS A 102 13.08 -14.39 -3.74
C HIS A 102 12.53 -14.33 -2.31
N GLY A 103 11.38 -14.93 -2.07
CA GLY A 103 10.77 -15.02 -0.75
C GLY A 103 9.32 -15.44 -0.84
N THR A 104 8.83 -16.08 0.21
CA THR A 104 7.41 -16.42 0.33
C THR A 104 6.63 -15.18 0.76
N GLY A 105 5.64 -14.78 -0.02
CA GLY A 105 4.69 -13.75 0.42
C GLY A 105 3.84 -14.27 1.58
N PRO A 106 3.57 -13.46 2.62
CA PRO A 106 2.58 -13.81 3.62
C PRO A 106 1.20 -13.94 2.95
N ARG A 107 0.32 -14.75 3.56
CA ARG A 107 -0.97 -15.16 2.97
C ARG A 107 -1.84 -14.00 2.48
N TYR A 108 -1.82 -12.87 3.16
CA TYR A 108 -2.69 -11.72 2.90
C TYR A 108 -1.94 -10.46 2.44
N CYS A 109 -0.78 -10.61 1.81
CA CYS A 109 -0.02 -9.49 1.26
C CYS A 109 0.29 -9.69 -0.23
N PRO A 110 -0.74 -9.83 -1.11
CA PRO A 110 -0.49 -9.83 -2.54
C PRO A 110 -0.19 -8.40 -3.02
N SER A 111 0.77 -8.27 -3.93
CA SER A 111 0.94 -7.03 -4.69
C SER A 111 -0.25 -6.80 -5.63
N ILE A 112 -0.38 -5.59 -6.17
CA ILE A 112 -1.44 -5.34 -7.16
C ILE A 112 -1.22 -6.16 -8.43
N GLU A 113 0.03 -6.43 -8.81
CA GLU A 113 0.37 -7.33 -9.91
C GLU A 113 -0.15 -8.74 -9.66
N ASP A 114 0.03 -9.27 -8.44
CA ASP A 114 -0.51 -10.57 -8.04
C ASP A 114 -2.03 -10.63 -8.16
N LYS A 115 -2.72 -9.56 -7.74
CA LYS A 115 -4.18 -9.48 -7.83
C LYS A 115 -4.65 -9.50 -9.28
N VAL A 116 -4.04 -8.69 -10.15
CA VAL A 116 -4.40 -8.58 -11.57
C VAL A 116 -4.15 -9.90 -12.32
N VAL A 117 -3.10 -10.64 -11.94
CA VAL A 117 -2.81 -11.94 -12.58
C VAL A 117 -3.69 -13.05 -12.04
N ARG A 118 -3.83 -13.16 -10.71
CA ARG A 118 -4.58 -14.25 -10.08
C ARG A 118 -6.09 -14.15 -10.23
N PHE A 119 -6.59 -12.92 -10.32
CA PHE A 119 -8.01 -12.60 -10.45
C PHE A 119 -8.27 -11.85 -11.75
N ALA A 120 -7.78 -12.41 -12.85
CA ALA A 120 -7.88 -11.81 -14.19
C ALA A 120 -9.31 -11.62 -14.70
N ASP A 121 -10.27 -12.35 -14.11
CA ASP A 121 -11.72 -12.21 -14.34
C ASP A 121 -12.32 -10.96 -13.70
N LYS A 122 -11.62 -10.32 -12.76
CA LYS A 122 -12.10 -9.10 -12.09
C LYS A 122 -11.72 -7.86 -12.91
N SER A 123 -12.73 -7.07 -13.26
CA SER A 123 -12.55 -5.80 -13.99
C SER A 123 -11.97 -4.69 -13.13
N ARG A 124 -12.03 -4.82 -11.79
CA ARG A 124 -11.52 -3.84 -10.84
C ARG A 124 -11.15 -4.47 -9.50
N HIS A 125 -10.22 -3.85 -8.78
CA HIS A 125 -9.85 -4.15 -7.41
C HIS A 125 -10.08 -2.93 -6.54
N GLN A 126 -10.66 -3.14 -5.37
CA GLN A 126 -10.87 -2.08 -4.38
C GLN A 126 -9.56 -1.75 -3.67
N LEU A 127 -9.35 -0.45 -3.49
CA LEU A 127 -8.23 0.16 -2.79
C LEU A 127 -8.79 1.17 -1.78
N PHE A 128 -7.98 1.52 -0.78
CA PHE A 128 -8.32 2.58 0.16
C PHE A 128 -7.23 3.65 0.15
N LEU A 129 -7.62 4.90 0.01
CA LEU A 129 -6.74 6.03 0.17
C LEU A 129 -6.85 6.53 1.61
N GLU A 130 -5.80 6.37 2.38
CA GLU A 130 -5.75 6.57 3.83
C GLU A 130 -4.78 7.70 4.19
N PRO A 131 -5.13 8.63 5.10
CA PRO A 131 -4.18 9.61 5.59
C PRO A 131 -3.10 8.94 6.45
N MET A 132 -1.84 9.28 6.23
CA MET A 132 -0.71 8.78 7.03
C MET A 132 -0.64 9.39 8.43
N GLY A 133 -1.36 10.47 8.66
CA GLY A 133 -1.44 11.18 9.93
C GLY A 133 -2.33 12.41 9.82
N ARG A 134 -2.56 13.10 10.96
CA ARG A 134 -3.44 14.28 11.01
C ARG A 134 -2.77 15.53 10.43
N ASP A 135 -1.48 15.65 10.61
CA ASP A 135 -0.69 16.85 10.30
C ASP A 135 0.22 16.62 9.10
N THR A 136 -0.17 15.74 8.17
CA THR A 136 0.59 15.45 6.95
C THR A 136 -0.30 15.41 5.72
N GLU A 137 0.25 15.84 4.60
CA GLU A 137 -0.36 15.70 3.27
C GLU A 137 -0.08 14.33 2.63
N GLU A 138 0.68 13.46 3.32
CA GLU A 138 1.03 12.13 2.81
C GLU A 138 -0.16 11.18 2.94
N MET A 139 -0.57 10.59 1.80
CA MET A 139 -1.65 9.62 1.73
C MET A 139 -1.11 8.25 1.31
N TYR A 140 -1.64 7.20 1.92
CA TYR A 140 -1.30 5.80 1.70
C TYR A 140 -2.38 5.13 0.84
N LEU A 141 -1.99 4.53 -0.28
CA LEU A 141 -2.93 3.84 -1.17
C LEU A 141 -2.97 2.34 -0.86
N GLN A 142 -3.68 1.98 0.19
CA GLN A 142 -3.82 0.59 0.67
C GLN A 142 -4.34 -0.34 -0.42
N GLY A 143 -3.67 -1.47 -0.58
CA GLY A 143 -4.01 -2.48 -1.58
C GLY A 143 -3.33 -2.31 -2.95
N PHE A 144 -2.54 -1.23 -3.13
CA PHE A 144 -1.81 -0.92 -4.37
C PHE A 144 -0.29 -1.14 -4.25
N SER A 145 0.12 -2.03 -3.34
CA SER A 145 1.54 -2.40 -3.19
C SER A 145 2.10 -2.94 -4.50
N SER A 146 3.28 -2.47 -4.88
CA SER A 146 3.90 -2.81 -6.15
C SER A 146 5.41 -2.84 -6.05
N SER A 147 6.07 -3.60 -6.91
CA SER A 147 7.51 -3.56 -7.13
C SER A 147 7.89 -3.06 -8.53
N MET A 148 6.94 -2.51 -9.26
CA MET A 148 7.16 -1.97 -10.61
C MET A 148 8.14 -0.79 -10.60
N PRO A 149 8.86 -0.53 -11.71
CA PRO A 149 9.66 0.67 -11.86
C PRO A 149 8.85 1.96 -11.65
N GLU A 150 9.50 3.03 -11.21
CA GLU A 150 8.84 4.29 -10.83
C GLU A 150 7.94 4.86 -11.92
N GLU A 151 8.40 4.89 -13.17
CA GLU A 151 7.60 5.42 -14.28
C GLU A 151 6.35 4.59 -14.56
N VAL A 152 6.40 3.28 -14.31
CA VAL A 152 5.22 2.41 -14.38
C VAL A 152 4.26 2.70 -13.24
N GLN A 153 4.78 2.89 -12.01
CA GLN A 153 3.96 3.28 -10.86
C GLN A 153 3.24 4.61 -11.10
N ARG A 154 3.91 5.60 -11.69
CA ARG A 154 3.29 6.88 -12.07
C ARG A 154 2.19 6.69 -13.10
N ALA A 155 2.40 5.87 -14.11
CA ALA A 155 1.38 5.56 -15.11
C ALA A 155 0.18 4.81 -14.50
N MET A 156 0.43 3.87 -13.57
CA MET A 156 -0.61 3.16 -12.84
C MET A 156 -1.44 4.12 -11.97
N LEU A 157 -0.80 5.02 -11.22
CA LEU A 157 -1.48 6.03 -10.41
C LEU A 157 -2.35 6.94 -11.27
N ALA A 158 -1.79 7.51 -12.35
CA ALA A 158 -2.51 8.40 -13.24
C ALA A 158 -3.69 7.75 -14.00
N SER A 159 -3.78 6.42 -13.99
CA SER A 159 -4.91 5.68 -14.57
C SER A 159 -6.11 5.54 -13.62
N LEU A 160 -5.94 5.84 -12.33
CA LEU A 160 -7.02 5.77 -11.33
C LEU A 160 -7.89 7.03 -11.40
N GLU A 161 -9.17 6.87 -11.12
CA GLU A 161 -10.09 8.01 -11.02
C GLU A 161 -9.68 8.96 -9.91
N GLY A 162 -9.63 10.26 -10.21
CA GLY A 162 -9.20 11.31 -9.28
C GLY A 162 -7.69 11.43 -9.08
N PHE A 163 -6.89 10.55 -9.70
CA PHE A 163 -5.43 10.54 -9.58
C PHE A 163 -4.70 11.00 -10.84
N GLU A 164 -5.38 11.52 -11.83
CA GLU A 164 -4.82 11.89 -13.14
C GLU A 164 -3.64 12.89 -13.01
N LYS A 165 -3.63 13.65 -11.91
CA LYS A 165 -2.58 14.64 -11.59
C LYS A 165 -1.85 14.32 -10.28
N ALA A 166 -2.01 13.10 -9.76
CA ALA A 166 -1.45 12.72 -8.46
C ALA A 166 0.08 12.81 -8.45
N GLU A 167 0.59 13.50 -7.46
CA GLU A 167 2.02 13.61 -7.20
C GLU A 167 2.47 12.49 -6.27
N MET A 168 3.41 11.67 -6.75
CA MET A 168 3.99 10.60 -5.97
C MET A 168 5.10 11.15 -5.07
N MET A 169 4.89 11.13 -3.75
CA MET A 169 5.84 11.56 -2.74
C MET A 169 6.90 10.49 -2.46
N ARG A 170 6.50 9.22 -2.47
CA ARG A 170 7.39 8.06 -2.29
C ARG A 170 6.97 6.94 -3.22
N THR A 171 7.96 6.22 -3.74
CA THR A 171 7.71 5.03 -4.56
C THR A 171 7.20 3.86 -3.74
N ALA A 172 6.41 2.99 -4.37
CA ALA A 172 6.16 1.64 -3.87
C ALA A 172 7.43 0.80 -3.96
N TYR A 173 7.57 -0.18 -3.06
CA TYR A 173 8.67 -1.15 -3.09
C TYR A 173 8.25 -2.49 -2.45
N ALA A 174 9.04 -3.53 -2.68
CA ALA A 174 8.90 -4.84 -2.07
C ALA A 174 10.25 -5.35 -1.52
#